data_d4be1f341429efd7ffb1e079ff847abe
#
_entry.id   d4be1f341429efd7ffb1e079ff847abe
#
_cell.length_a   1.000
_cell.length_b   1.000
_cell.length_c   1.000
_cell.angle_alpha   90.00
_cell.angle_beta   90.00
_cell.angle_gamma   90.00
#
_symmetry.space_group_name_H-M   'P 1'
#
loop_
_entity.id
_entity.type
_entity.pdbx_description
1 polymer ?
#
loop_
_entity_poly.entity_id
_entity_poly.type
_entity_poly.pdbx_seq_one_letter_code
_entity_poly.pdbx_strand_id
1 'polypeptide(L)'
;MSDHSHEITPPEPERFDLKHAAGLPNILLGAGVAGIAASLIGFFISRQQFAFSWLFAFAYFFTICCGALFWTSLQHATDSEWSVLVRRQMENIAKLLPYFGLFFLQLILFCAPLLWKWWDLAPGDDVILDAKAGYLNHTFFWVRAIGYFAFLAWVSTTLYNSSTAQDADGAAKHTFTMRKFGIGGIVVVALSISFAGFDWLMGLDYKWFSTMWGVYIFAGAAGSSMSLLVLLITALKSKGYLKAVKIGRAHV
;
A
#
# COMPACT_ATOMS: atom_id res chain seq x y z
N MET A 1 -21.40 -40.82 -29.35
CA MET A 1 -20.79 -39.48 -29.24
C MET A 1 -21.72 -38.66 -28.43
N SER A 2 -21.53 -38.66 -27.09
CA SER A 2 -22.32 -37.86 -26.14
C SER A 2 -21.65 -36.51 -26.03
N ASP A 3 -22.30 -35.50 -26.54
CA ASP A 3 -21.95 -34.10 -26.43
C ASP A 3 -22.17 -33.66 -24.96
N HIS A 4 -21.12 -33.68 -24.18
CA HIS A 4 -21.09 -33.05 -22.86
C HIS A 4 -20.59 -31.62 -22.99
N SER A 5 -21.39 -30.76 -23.63
CA SER A 5 -21.26 -29.32 -23.45
C SER A 5 -21.61 -28.99 -21.99
N HIS A 6 -20.60 -29.02 -21.12
CA HIS A 6 -20.72 -28.42 -19.79
C HIS A 6 -20.96 -26.92 -19.99
N GLU A 7 -22.22 -26.53 -19.97
CA GLU A 7 -22.63 -25.14 -19.86
C GLU A 7 -22.03 -24.61 -18.53
N ILE A 8 -20.89 -23.90 -18.65
CA ILE A 8 -20.25 -23.23 -17.50
C ILE A 8 -21.13 -22.04 -17.19
N THR A 9 -22.15 -22.25 -16.36
CA THR A 9 -22.90 -21.14 -15.77
C THR A 9 -21.91 -20.31 -14.93
N PRO A 10 -21.71 -19.04 -15.24
CA PRO A 10 -20.83 -18.19 -14.44
C PRO A 10 -21.35 -18.19 -13.00
N PRO A 11 -20.46 -18.30 -12.00
CA PRO A 11 -20.89 -18.28 -10.61
C PRO A 11 -21.63 -16.97 -10.33
N GLU A 12 -22.77 -17.08 -9.60
CA GLU A 12 -23.50 -15.90 -9.17
C GLU A 12 -22.56 -14.94 -8.42
N PRO A 13 -22.66 -13.61 -8.68
CA PRO A 13 -21.80 -12.64 -8.03
C PRO A 13 -22.02 -12.69 -6.51
N GLU A 14 -21.01 -13.16 -5.78
CA GLU A 14 -21.04 -13.18 -4.32
C GLU A 14 -21.02 -11.74 -3.80
N ARG A 15 -22.14 -11.29 -3.20
CA ARG A 15 -22.20 -9.99 -2.53
C ARG A 15 -21.87 -10.15 -1.05
N PHE A 16 -20.95 -9.32 -0.56
CA PHE A 16 -20.65 -9.26 0.87
C PHE A 16 -21.86 -8.67 1.63
N ASP A 17 -22.50 -9.47 2.46
CA ASP A 17 -23.56 -9.00 3.33
C ASP A 17 -22.99 -8.56 4.68
N LEU A 18 -23.02 -7.25 4.92
CA LEU A 18 -22.57 -6.66 6.19
C LEU A 18 -23.35 -7.20 7.40
N LYS A 19 -24.56 -7.76 7.21
CA LYS A 19 -25.33 -8.38 8.30
C LYS A 19 -24.63 -9.61 8.89
N HIS A 20 -23.89 -10.37 8.08
CA HIS A 20 -23.09 -11.52 8.55
C HIS A 20 -21.79 -11.10 9.24
N ALA A 21 -21.37 -9.85 9.06
CA ALA A 21 -20.24 -9.24 9.76
C ALA A 21 -20.69 -8.29 10.88
N ALA A 22 -21.96 -8.39 11.30
CA ALA A 22 -22.56 -7.52 12.30
C ALA A 22 -21.70 -7.49 13.58
N GLY A 23 -21.11 -6.35 13.89
CA GLY A 23 -20.19 -6.13 15.01
C GLY A 23 -18.73 -5.95 14.61
N LEU A 24 -18.20 -6.60 13.58
CA LEU A 24 -16.80 -6.46 13.20
C LEU A 24 -16.42 -5.01 12.81
N PRO A 25 -17.20 -4.28 11.99
CA PRO A 25 -16.90 -2.87 11.71
C PRO A 25 -16.87 -2.00 12.98
N ASN A 26 -17.80 -2.23 13.91
CA ASN A 26 -17.86 -1.47 15.16
C ASN A 26 -16.68 -1.80 16.09
N ILE A 27 -16.26 -3.06 16.15
CA ILE A 27 -15.07 -3.50 16.91
C ILE A 27 -13.81 -2.85 16.33
N LEU A 28 -13.64 -2.87 14.99
CA LEU A 28 -12.50 -2.26 14.31
C LEU A 28 -12.49 -0.75 14.49
N LEU A 29 -13.66 -0.08 14.39
CA LEU A 29 -13.78 1.34 14.64
C LEU A 29 -13.43 1.68 16.10
N GLY A 30 -13.96 0.92 17.05
CA GLY A 30 -13.65 1.09 18.47
C GLY A 30 -12.16 0.90 18.78
N ALA A 31 -11.53 -0.12 18.21
CA ALA A 31 -10.09 -0.35 18.31
C ALA A 31 -9.29 0.80 17.69
N GLY A 32 -9.72 1.31 16.53
CA GLY A 32 -9.09 2.46 15.88
C GLY A 32 -9.18 3.73 16.72
N VAL A 33 -10.34 4.05 17.27
CA VAL A 33 -10.54 5.20 18.17
C VAL A 33 -9.69 5.06 19.45
N ALA A 34 -9.69 3.88 20.06
CA ALA A 34 -8.85 3.61 21.23
C ALA A 34 -7.35 3.73 20.93
N GLY A 35 -6.91 3.25 19.75
CA GLY A 35 -5.53 3.39 19.28
C GLY A 35 -5.13 4.85 19.07
N ILE A 36 -5.99 5.66 18.45
CA ILE A 36 -5.76 7.11 18.30
C ILE A 36 -5.68 7.80 19.66
N ALA A 37 -6.61 7.51 20.56
CA ALA A 37 -6.58 8.07 21.91
C ALA A 37 -5.31 7.72 22.69
N ALA A 38 -4.90 6.44 22.64
CA ALA A 38 -3.64 5.99 23.25
C ALA A 38 -2.43 6.67 22.61
N SER A 39 -2.41 6.87 21.30
CA SER A 39 -1.35 7.58 20.58
C SER A 39 -1.26 9.05 21.00
N LEU A 40 -2.41 9.73 21.16
CA LEU A 40 -2.44 11.12 21.67
C LEU A 40 -1.88 11.22 23.09
N ILE A 41 -2.26 10.30 23.98
CA ILE A 41 -1.69 10.23 25.34
C ILE A 41 -0.17 10.03 25.26
N GLY A 42 0.30 9.10 24.41
CA GLY A 42 1.72 8.84 24.17
C GLY A 42 2.49 10.07 23.69
N PHE A 43 1.88 10.91 22.86
CA PHE A 43 2.47 12.17 22.39
C PHE A 43 2.77 13.15 23.54
N PHE A 44 1.88 13.23 24.52
CA PHE A 44 2.10 14.10 25.70
C PHE A 44 3.10 13.51 26.71
N ILE A 45 3.21 12.18 26.80
CA ILE A 45 4.17 11.51 27.68
C ILE A 45 5.60 11.60 27.13
N SER A 46 5.80 11.24 25.84
CA SER A 46 7.10 11.26 25.20
C SER A 46 6.96 11.48 23.69
N ARG A 47 7.22 12.72 23.27
CA ARG A 47 7.15 13.10 21.84
C ARG A 47 8.10 12.28 20.97
N GLN A 48 9.30 11.99 21.47
CA GLN A 48 10.29 11.23 20.73
C GLN A 48 9.81 9.78 20.51
N GLN A 49 9.36 9.11 21.57
CA GLN A 49 8.83 7.75 21.45
C GLN A 49 7.61 7.70 20.53
N PHE A 50 6.72 8.68 20.63
CA PHE A 50 5.57 8.81 19.75
C PHE A 50 6.01 8.93 18.28
N ALA A 51 6.98 9.82 17.98
CA ALA A 51 7.45 10.06 16.63
C ALA A 51 7.96 8.77 15.95
N PHE A 52 8.82 8.01 16.64
CA PHE A 52 9.35 6.74 16.10
C PHE A 52 8.28 5.67 16.00
N SER A 53 7.37 5.55 16.97
CA SER A 53 6.27 4.57 16.93
C SER A 53 5.29 4.88 15.81
N TRP A 54 5.00 6.17 15.57
CA TRP A 54 4.13 6.61 14.48
C TRP A 54 4.76 6.36 13.13
N LEU A 55 6.05 6.70 12.95
CA LEU A 55 6.79 6.40 11.72
C LEU A 55 6.82 4.90 11.43
N PHE A 56 7.05 4.08 12.46
CA PHE A 56 7.06 2.62 12.32
C PHE A 56 5.70 2.10 11.84
N ALA A 57 4.61 2.49 12.52
CA ALA A 57 3.26 2.08 12.14
C ALA A 57 2.89 2.58 10.73
N PHE A 58 3.20 3.84 10.43
CA PHE A 58 3.00 4.41 9.11
C PHE A 58 3.74 3.62 8.04
N ALA A 59 5.05 3.39 8.21
CA ALA A 59 5.87 2.66 7.23
C ALA A 59 5.37 1.22 7.03
N TYR A 60 4.99 0.54 8.11
CA TYR A 60 4.47 -0.81 8.06
C TYR A 60 3.21 -0.93 7.19
N PHE A 61 2.19 -0.11 7.46
CA PHE A 61 0.94 -0.18 6.69
C PHE A 61 1.09 0.43 5.29
N PHE A 62 1.87 1.48 5.13
CA PHE A 62 2.16 2.08 3.83
C PHE A 62 2.84 1.08 2.89
N THR A 63 3.85 0.35 3.36
CA THR A 63 4.54 -0.67 2.55
C THR A 63 3.62 -1.81 2.14
N ILE A 64 2.72 -2.26 3.00
CA ILE A 64 1.69 -3.26 2.65
C ILE A 64 0.80 -2.74 1.51
N CYS A 65 0.34 -1.49 1.58
CA CYS A 65 -0.49 -0.90 0.54
C CYS A 65 0.27 -0.72 -0.79
N CYS A 66 1.55 -0.34 -0.73
CA CYS A 66 2.42 -0.28 -1.91
C CYS A 66 2.64 -1.67 -2.53
N GLY A 67 2.86 -2.69 -1.72
CA GLY A 67 2.96 -4.07 -2.19
C GLY A 67 1.67 -4.57 -2.84
N ALA A 68 0.51 -4.21 -2.28
CA ALA A 68 -0.78 -4.51 -2.88
C ALA A 68 -0.95 -3.81 -4.25
N LEU A 69 -0.52 -2.55 -4.37
CA LEU A 69 -0.52 -1.83 -5.65
C LEU A 69 0.45 -2.47 -6.66
N PHE A 70 1.62 -2.92 -6.21
CA PHE A 70 2.57 -3.66 -7.06
C PHE A 70 1.92 -4.91 -7.64
N TRP A 71 1.32 -5.77 -6.82
CA TRP A 71 0.67 -6.99 -7.28
C TRP A 71 -0.51 -6.70 -8.20
N THR A 72 -1.35 -5.71 -7.86
CA THR A 72 -2.46 -5.27 -8.73
C THR A 72 -1.93 -4.81 -10.08
N SER A 73 -0.88 -3.99 -10.10
CA SER A 73 -0.25 -3.51 -11.33
C SER A 73 0.33 -4.65 -12.16
N LEU A 74 1.03 -5.60 -11.53
CA LEU A 74 1.60 -6.77 -12.19
C LEU A 74 0.52 -7.65 -12.82
N GLN A 75 -0.56 -7.91 -12.07
CA GLN A 75 -1.68 -8.73 -12.54
C GLN A 75 -2.37 -8.14 -13.77
N HIS A 76 -2.57 -6.83 -13.80
CA HIS A 76 -3.12 -6.15 -14.98
C HIS A 76 -2.13 -6.04 -16.15
N ALA A 77 -0.83 -5.87 -15.86
CA ALA A 77 0.20 -5.80 -16.88
C ALA A 77 0.39 -7.13 -17.63
N THR A 78 0.22 -8.26 -16.94
CA THR A 78 0.42 -9.61 -17.45
C THR A 78 -0.87 -10.35 -17.83
N ASP A 79 -2.04 -9.71 -17.69
CA ASP A 79 -3.36 -10.33 -17.86
C ASP A 79 -3.51 -11.64 -17.07
N SER A 80 -3.11 -11.63 -15.81
CA SER A 80 -3.05 -12.83 -14.96
C SER A 80 -4.44 -13.39 -14.67
N GLU A 81 -4.75 -14.57 -15.20
CA GLU A 81 -6.04 -15.25 -14.97
C GLU A 81 -6.15 -15.83 -13.55
N TRP A 82 -5.02 -16.31 -12.97
CA TRP A 82 -5.01 -16.95 -11.66
C TRP A 82 -5.45 -16.03 -10.51
N SER A 83 -5.33 -14.72 -10.70
CA SER A 83 -5.61 -13.73 -9.67
C SER A 83 -7.02 -13.14 -9.71
N VAL A 84 -7.80 -13.42 -10.76
CA VAL A 84 -9.10 -12.75 -11.02
C VAL A 84 -10.04 -12.81 -9.82
N LEU A 85 -10.12 -13.96 -9.15
CA LEU A 85 -11.01 -14.16 -8.00
C LEU A 85 -10.57 -13.41 -6.72
N VAL A 86 -9.30 -13.07 -6.61
CA VAL A 86 -8.71 -12.48 -5.38
C VAL A 86 -8.16 -11.06 -5.59
N ARG A 87 -8.02 -10.63 -6.85
CA ARG A 87 -7.45 -9.33 -7.23
C ARG A 87 -8.16 -8.15 -6.59
N ARG A 88 -9.49 -8.19 -6.49
CA ARG A 88 -10.29 -7.15 -5.84
C ARG A 88 -9.85 -6.86 -4.41
N GLN A 89 -9.37 -7.84 -3.67
CA GLN A 89 -8.89 -7.64 -2.32
C GLN A 89 -7.60 -6.80 -2.30
N MET A 90 -6.68 -7.05 -3.24
CA MET A 90 -5.48 -6.23 -3.40
C MET A 90 -5.80 -4.80 -3.86
N GLU A 91 -6.74 -4.64 -4.79
CA GLU A 91 -7.22 -3.33 -5.24
C GLU A 91 -7.80 -2.51 -4.09
N ASN A 92 -8.58 -3.14 -3.20
CA ASN A 92 -9.16 -2.50 -2.02
C ASN A 92 -8.07 -2.03 -1.04
N ILE A 93 -7.00 -2.82 -0.83
CA ILE A 93 -5.87 -2.43 0.02
C ILE A 93 -5.10 -1.28 -0.64
N ALA A 94 -4.78 -1.38 -1.93
CA ALA A 94 -4.06 -0.35 -2.67
C ALA A 94 -4.80 1.00 -2.69
N LYS A 95 -6.14 0.99 -2.72
CA LYS A 95 -6.96 2.19 -2.68
C LYS A 95 -6.84 3.01 -1.39
N LEU A 96 -6.23 2.47 -0.35
CA LEU A 96 -5.96 3.21 0.88
C LEU A 96 -4.77 4.18 0.74
N LEU A 97 -3.91 4.04 -0.27
CA LEU A 97 -2.70 4.85 -0.45
C LEU A 97 -2.92 6.37 -0.40
N PRO A 98 -3.98 6.96 -1.01
CA PRO A 98 -4.23 8.39 -0.92
C PRO A 98 -4.35 8.90 0.52
N TYR A 99 -4.91 8.10 1.43
CA TYR A 99 -5.11 8.48 2.83
C TYR A 99 -3.80 8.52 3.63
N PHE A 100 -2.78 7.76 3.20
CA PHE A 100 -1.47 7.78 3.85
C PHE A 100 -0.77 9.13 3.74
N GLY A 101 -1.09 9.94 2.73
CA GLY A 101 -0.60 11.31 2.62
C GLY A 101 -0.99 12.17 3.84
N LEU A 102 -2.20 11.98 4.39
CA LEU A 102 -2.66 12.70 5.59
C LEU A 102 -1.88 12.26 6.84
N PHE A 103 -1.65 10.96 7.01
CA PHE A 103 -0.86 10.44 8.13
C PHE A 103 0.61 10.87 8.05
N PHE A 104 1.15 10.95 6.85
CA PHE A 104 2.51 11.45 6.63
C PHE A 104 2.63 12.96 6.86
N LEU A 105 1.64 13.74 6.43
CA LEU A 105 1.59 15.17 6.69
C LEU A 105 1.64 15.46 8.19
N GLN A 106 0.84 14.74 8.99
CA GLN A 106 0.86 14.85 10.44
C GLN A 106 2.26 14.54 11.01
N LEU A 107 2.92 13.48 10.51
CA LEU A 107 4.25 13.08 10.94
C LEU A 107 5.29 14.18 10.68
N ILE A 108 5.27 14.78 9.49
CA ILE A 108 6.21 15.87 9.18
C ILE A 108 5.94 17.10 10.04
N LEU A 109 4.69 17.53 10.14
CA LEU A 109 4.35 18.76 10.85
C LEU A 109 4.72 18.74 12.35
N PHE A 110 4.61 17.57 12.98
CA PHE A 110 4.79 17.47 14.44
C PHE A 110 6.05 16.70 14.89
N CYS A 111 6.65 15.91 14.00
CA CYS A 111 7.70 14.97 14.39
C CYS A 111 9.00 15.09 13.58
N ALA A 112 9.04 15.88 12.51
CA ALA A 112 10.19 15.93 11.62
C ALA A 112 11.54 16.19 12.33
N PRO A 113 11.69 17.20 13.20
CA PRO A 113 12.94 17.44 13.92
C PRO A 113 13.32 16.33 14.91
N LEU A 114 12.33 15.58 15.40
CA LEU A 114 12.55 14.47 16.33
C LEU A 114 13.02 13.20 15.63
N LEU A 115 12.68 13.05 14.33
CA LEU A 115 13.00 11.88 13.54
C LEU A 115 14.28 12.07 12.74
N TRP A 116 14.34 13.11 11.94
CA TRP A 116 15.43 13.33 11.00
C TRP A 116 16.45 14.30 11.58
N LYS A 117 17.59 13.79 12.05
CA LYS A 117 18.67 14.58 12.68
C LYS A 117 19.19 15.72 11.79
N TRP A 118 19.08 15.58 10.46
CA TRP A 118 19.49 16.60 9.50
C TRP A 118 18.51 17.77 9.38
N TRP A 119 17.31 17.65 9.96
CA TRP A 119 16.23 18.62 9.77
C TRP A 119 16.55 19.99 10.33
N ASP A 120 17.21 20.08 11.47
CA ASP A 120 17.52 21.32 12.18
C ASP A 120 18.98 21.77 11.98
N LEU A 121 19.80 21.05 11.21
CA LEU A 121 21.19 21.40 10.97
C LEU A 121 21.29 22.52 9.90
N ALA A 122 22.14 23.52 10.17
CA ALA A 122 22.43 24.59 9.22
C ALA A 122 23.53 24.18 8.23
N PRO A 123 23.57 24.78 7.05
CA PRO A 123 24.68 24.61 6.12
C PRO A 123 26.00 24.98 6.79
N GLY A 124 26.98 24.07 6.71
CA GLY A 124 28.29 24.21 7.37
C GLY A 124 28.45 23.48 8.70
N ASP A 125 27.37 22.96 9.30
CA ASP A 125 27.43 22.24 10.58
C ASP A 125 28.00 20.84 10.44
N ASP A 126 27.82 20.18 9.29
CA ASP A 126 28.32 18.82 9.04
C ASP A 126 28.73 18.64 7.58
N VAL A 127 29.97 18.33 7.33
CA VAL A 127 30.56 18.15 5.99
C VAL A 127 29.85 17.07 5.17
N ILE A 128 29.35 16.01 5.80
CA ILE A 128 28.63 14.92 5.12
C ILE A 128 27.24 15.41 4.67
N LEU A 129 26.60 16.21 5.51
CA LEU A 129 25.30 16.78 5.17
C LEU A 129 25.43 17.81 4.04
N ASP A 130 26.46 18.66 4.07
CA ASP A 130 26.73 19.64 3.01
C ASP A 130 26.95 18.95 1.65
N ALA A 131 27.67 17.83 1.64
CA ALA A 131 27.84 17.02 0.42
C ALA A 131 26.52 16.43 -0.09
N LYS A 132 25.51 16.27 0.76
CA LYS A 132 24.18 15.73 0.43
C LYS A 132 23.10 16.82 0.32
N ALA A 133 23.43 18.10 0.51
CA ALA A 133 22.48 19.20 0.56
C ALA A 133 21.59 19.34 -0.71
N GLY A 134 22.10 18.91 -1.87
CA GLY A 134 21.31 18.83 -3.11
C GLY A 134 20.13 17.86 -3.03
N TYR A 135 20.23 16.83 -2.19
CA TYR A 135 19.17 15.82 -1.99
C TYR A 135 18.44 15.98 -0.66
N LEU A 136 19.19 16.14 0.44
CA LEU A 136 18.67 16.31 1.81
C LEU A 136 18.47 17.79 2.12
N ASN A 137 17.39 18.36 1.59
CA ASN A 137 16.91 19.69 1.94
C ASN A 137 15.39 19.68 2.04
N HIS A 138 14.83 20.58 2.84
CA HIS A 138 13.40 20.63 3.14
C HIS A 138 12.52 20.73 1.89
N THR A 139 12.86 21.66 0.98
CA THR A 139 12.06 21.89 -0.22
C THR A 139 11.98 20.64 -1.09
N PHE A 140 13.13 20.03 -1.38
CA PHE A 140 13.18 18.85 -2.23
C PHE A 140 12.59 17.61 -1.54
N PHE A 141 12.71 17.49 -0.21
CA PHE A 141 12.04 16.44 0.57
C PHE A 141 10.51 16.52 0.42
N TRP A 142 9.94 17.73 0.55
CA TRP A 142 8.51 17.95 0.35
C TRP A 142 8.06 17.65 -1.08
N VAL A 143 8.80 18.12 -2.08
CA VAL A 143 8.48 17.87 -3.50
C VAL A 143 8.46 16.37 -3.79
N ARG A 144 9.46 15.62 -3.29
CA ARG A 144 9.49 14.16 -3.46
C ARG A 144 8.33 13.47 -2.74
N ALA A 145 8.06 13.84 -1.49
CA ALA A 145 6.96 13.25 -0.72
C ALA A 145 5.61 13.46 -1.40
N ILE A 146 5.32 14.68 -1.86
CA ILE A 146 4.10 14.99 -2.63
C ILE A 146 4.07 14.16 -3.91
N GLY A 147 5.19 14.05 -4.62
CA GLY A 147 5.31 13.25 -5.83
C GLY A 147 4.97 11.77 -5.59
N TYR A 148 5.54 11.16 -4.54
CA TYR A 148 5.24 9.76 -4.21
C TYR A 148 3.75 9.53 -3.96
N PHE A 149 3.12 10.35 -3.11
CA PHE A 149 1.69 10.20 -2.82
C PHE A 149 0.82 10.50 -4.05
N ALA A 150 1.14 11.53 -4.83
CA ALA A 150 0.39 11.88 -6.02
C ALA A 150 0.40 10.74 -7.07
N PHE A 151 1.59 10.19 -7.37
CA PHE A 151 1.72 9.12 -8.35
C PHE A 151 1.10 7.82 -7.86
N LEU A 152 1.34 7.43 -6.60
CA LEU A 152 0.75 6.22 -6.03
C LEU A 152 -0.79 6.32 -5.96
N ALA A 153 -1.31 7.47 -5.52
CA ALA A 153 -2.75 7.72 -5.48
C ALA A 153 -3.39 7.71 -6.87
N TRP A 154 -2.72 8.31 -7.85
CA TRP A 154 -3.22 8.34 -9.22
C TRP A 154 -3.32 6.94 -9.82
N VAL A 155 -2.26 6.13 -9.73
CA VAL A 155 -2.25 4.77 -10.26
C VAL A 155 -3.27 3.90 -9.53
N SER A 156 -3.27 3.89 -8.20
CA SER A 156 -4.18 3.05 -7.40
C SER A 156 -5.65 3.39 -7.65
N THR A 157 -5.98 4.68 -7.71
CA THR A 157 -7.36 5.14 -7.97
C THR A 157 -7.80 4.82 -9.39
N THR A 158 -6.92 4.99 -10.38
CA THR A 158 -7.24 4.68 -11.79
C THR A 158 -7.47 3.19 -12.00
N LEU A 159 -6.62 2.34 -11.46
CA LEU A 159 -6.79 0.88 -11.54
C LEU A 159 -8.09 0.45 -10.86
N TYR A 160 -8.34 0.90 -9.64
CA TYR A 160 -9.56 0.57 -8.91
C TYR A 160 -10.83 1.03 -9.63
N ASN A 161 -10.87 2.29 -10.10
CA ASN A 161 -12.04 2.84 -10.77
C ASN A 161 -12.29 2.14 -12.12
N SER A 162 -11.25 1.82 -12.88
CA SER A 162 -11.38 1.08 -14.14
C SER A 162 -11.87 -0.34 -13.89
N SER A 163 -11.36 -1.01 -12.85
CA SER A 163 -11.77 -2.35 -12.48
C SER A 163 -13.25 -2.39 -12.04
N THR A 164 -13.69 -1.43 -11.21
CA THR A 164 -15.10 -1.35 -10.79
C THR A 164 -16.05 -0.93 -11.91
N ALA A 165 -15.60 -0.08 -12.83
CA ALA A 165 -16.39 0.28 -14.01
C ALA A 165 -16.57 -0.92 -14.96
N GLN A 166 -15.54 -1.76 -15.09
CA GLN A 166 -15.65 -3.00 -15.88
C GLN A 166 -16.64 -3.98 -15.29
N ASP A 167 -16.75 -4.07 -13.96
CA ASP A 167 -17.77 -4.91 -13.32
C ASP A 167 -19.20 -4.45 -13.67
N ALA A 168 -19.38 -3.16 -13.94
CA ALA A 168 -20.69 -2.58 -14.23
C ALA A 168 -21.09 -2.67 -15.70
N ASP A 169 -20.16 -2.43 -16.64
CA ASP A 169 -20.44 -2.33 -18.07
C ASP A 169 -19.84 -3.46 -18.93
N GLY A 170 -18.92 -4.26 -18.39
CA GLY A 170 -18.23 -5.34 -19.09
C GLY A 170 -17.32 -4.89 -20.24
N ALA A 171 -17.08 -3.58 -20.39
CA ALA A 171 -16.44 -3.05 -21.60
C ALA A 171 -14.94 -3.33 -21.63
N ALA A 172 -14.45 -3.87 -22.75
CA ALA A 172 -13.03 -4.20 -22.97
C ALA A 172 -12.09 -2.99 -22.88
N LYS A 173 -12.60 -1.76 -23.09
CA LYS A 173 -11.79 -0.52 -22.93
C LYS A 173 -11.13 -0.42 -21.55
N HIS A 174 -11.79 -0.91 -20.50
CA HIS A 174 -11.25 -0.89 -19.14
C HIS A 174 -10.04 -1.82 -18.99
N THR A 175 -10.05 -2.99 -19.63
CA THR A 175 -8.90 -3.90 -19.66
C THR A 175 -7.67 -3.24 -20.27
N PHE A 176 -7.83 -2.55 -21.41
CA PHE A 176 -6.72 -1.83 -22.04
C PHE A 176 -6.18 -0.69 -21.14
N THR A 177 -7.08 0.04 -20.49
CA THR A 177 -6.69 1.08 -19.53
C THR A 177 -5.92 0.48 -18.36
N MET A 178 -6.44 -0.58 -17.75
CA MET A 178 -5.79 -1.24 -16.61
C MET A 178 -4.44 -1.86 -16.99
N ARG A 179 -4.30 -2.45 -18.19
CA ARG A 179 -3.01 -2.95 -18.69
C ARG A 179 -2.00 -1.82 -18.82
N LYS A 180 -2.37 -0.70 -19.46
CA LYS A 180 -1.49 0.47 -19.63
C LYS A 180 -1.03 1.03 -18.28
N PHE A 181 -1.98 1.24 -17.37
CA PHE A 181 -1.68 1.74 -16.02
C PHE A 181 -0.98 0.70 -15.15
N GLY A 182 -1.20 -0.59 -15.37
CA GLY A 182 -0.49 -1.67 -14.71
C GLY A 182 1.00 -1.66 -15.05
N ILE A 183 1.35 -1.55 -16.33
CA ILE A 183 2.76 -1.47 -16.77
C ILE A 183 3.45 -0.25 -16.15
N GLY A 184 2.84 0.94 -16.28
CA GLY A 184 3.37 2.16 -15.66
C GLY A 184 3.40 2.10 -14.14
N GLY A 185 2.40 1.47 -13.53
CA GLY A 185 2.27 1.29 -12.09
C GLY A 185 3.41 0.51 -11.44
N ILE A 186 3.92 -0.52 -12.11
CA ILE A 186 5.09 -1.27 -11.63
C ILE A 186 6.29 -0.33 -11.44
N VAL A 187 6.58 0.50 -12.43
CA VAL A 187 7.70 1.46 -12.38
C VAL A 187 7.45 2.51 -11.30
N VAL A 188 6.23 3.07 -11.25
CA VAL A 188 5.85 4.08 -10.25
C VAL A 188 6.00 3.54 -8.84
N VAL A 189 5.50 2.33 -8.57
CA VAL A 189 5.61 1.71 -7.24
C VAL A 189 7.06 1.44 -6.88
N ALA A 190 7.84 0.84 -7.79
CA ALA A 190 9.24 0.49 -7.54
C ALA A 190 10.08 1.73 -7.19
N LEU A 191 9.95 2.81 -7.96
CA LEU A 191 10.65 4.06 -7.69
C LEU A 191 10.15 4.75 -6.43
N SER A 192 8.83 4.90 -6.28
CA SER A 192 8.25 5.60 -5.13
C SER A 192 8.60 4.93 -3.80
N ILE A 193 8.47 3.59 -3.70
CA ILE A 193 8.76 2.90 -2.45
C ILE A 193 10.26 2.88 -2.13
N SER A 194 11.12 2.79 -3.15
CA SER A 194 12.57 2.82 -2.96
C SER A 194 13.04 4.18 -2.45
N PHE A 195 12.63 5.26 -3.12
CA PHE A 195 13.01 6.60 -2.72
C PHE A 195 12.32 7.04 -1.42
N ALA A 196 11.08 6.66 -1.17
CA ALA A 196 10.42 6.86 0.12
C ALA A 196 11.17 6.14 1.26
N GLY A 197 11.65 4.93 1.01
CA GLY A 197 12.50 4.19 1.95
C GLY A 197 13.83 4.91 2.23
N PHE A 198 14.45 5.52 1.21
CA PHE A 198 15.66 6.34 1.39
C PHE A 198 15.37 7.61 2.19
N ASP A 199 14.29 8.32 1.86
CA ASP A 199 13.96 9.59 2.51
C ASP A 199 13.51 9.41 3.96
N TRP A 200 12.61 8.48 4.21
CA TRP A 200 11.89 8.40 5.47
C TRP A 200 12.54 7.47 6.49
N LEU A 201 13.16 6.38 6.03
CA LEU A 201 13.74 5.36 6.90
C LEU A 201 15.28 5.43 6.91
N MET A 202 15.93 5.42 5.76
CA MET A 202 17.38 5.55 5.69
C MET A 202 17.84 6.94 6.11
N GLY A 203 17.05 7.98 5.80
CA GLY A 203 17.31 9.37 6.18
C GLY A 203 17.25 9.66 7.68
N LEU A 204 16.79 8.74 8.53
CA LEU A 204 16.86 8.84 10.00
C LEU A 204 18.31 8.98 10.48
N ASP A 205 19.25 8.34 9.78
CA ASP A 205 20.66 8.56 9.95
C ASP A 205 21.31 8.92 8.61
N TYR A 206 21.47 10.20 8.34
CA TYR A 206 22.03 10.71 7.08
C TYR A 206 23.50 10.32 6.86
N LYS A 207 24.19 9.81 7.87
CA LYS A 207 25.58 9.32 7.77
C LYS A 207 25.64 7.90 7.23
N TRP A 208 24.59 7.12 7.42
CA TRP A 208 24.47 5.76 6.92
C TRP A 208 23.85 5.72 5.52
N PHE A 209 24.27 4.78 4.70
CA PHE A 209 23.63 4.51 3.41
C PHE A 209 23.73 3.04 3.02
N SER A 210 22.76 2.58 2.22
CA SER A 210 22.76 1.26 1.60
C SER A 210 22.07 1.34 0.24
N THR A 211 22.76 0.93 -0.81
CA THR A 211 22.21 0.87 -2.16
C THR A 211 21.10 -0.17 -2.30
N MET A 212 21.13 -1.23 -1.49
CA MET A 212 20.14 -2.31 -1.48
C MET A 212 18.90 -2.00 -0.62
N TRP A 213 18.89 -0.87 0.10
CA TRP A 213 17.80 -0.54 1.03
C TRP A 213 16.45 -0.46 0.33
N GLY A 214 16.37 0.18 -0.83
CA GLY A 214 15.12 0.27 -1.61
C GLY A 214 14.61 -1.10 -2.04
N VAL A 215 15.48 -2.00 -2.47
CA VAL A 215 15.14 -3.38 -2.85
C VAL A 215 14.65 -4.16 -1.64
N TYR A 216 15.29 -3.99 -0.48
CA TYR A 216 14.89 -4.63 0.78
C TYR A 216 13.48 -4.22 1.19
N ILE A 217 13.17 -2.91 1.18
CA ILE A 217 11.83 -2.39 1.50
C ILE A 217 10.80 -2.88 0.49
N PHE A 218 11.13 -2.87 -0.81
CA PHE A 218 10.25 -3.37 -1.86
C PHE A 218 9.93 -4.87 -1.68
N ALA A 219 10.93 -5.70 -1.42
CA ALA A 219 10.74 -7.13 -1.19
C ALA A 219 9.85 -7.38 0.04
N GLY A 220 10.09 -6.64 1.13
CA GLY A 220 9.25 -6.67 2.32
C GLY A 220 7.80 -6.27 2.03
N ALA A 221 7.59 -5.23 1.23
CA ALA A 221 6.25 -4.79 0.81
C ALA A 221 5.51 -5.84 -0.02
N ALA A 222 6.18 -6.43 -1.01
CA ALA A 222 5.61 -7.47 -1.86
C ALA A 222 5.26 -8.73 -1.05
N GLY A 223 6.15 -9.19 -0.17
CA GLY A 223 5.92 -10.35 0.68
C GLY A 223 4.81 -10.14 1.71
N SER A 224 4.82 -9.01 2.42
CA SER A 224 3.82 -8.72 3.46
C SER A 224 2.42 -8.53 2.90
N SER A 225 2.28 -7.88 1.75
CA SER A 225 0.97 -7.72 1.09
C SER A 225 0.40 -9.04 0.61
N MET A 226 1.23 -9.95 0.07
CA MET A 226 0.79 -11.30 -0.31
C MET A 226 0.39 -12.13 0.91
N SER A 227 1.14 -12.03 2.01
CA SER A 227 0.79 -12.69 3.27
C SER A 227 -0.54 -12.19 3.82
N LEU A 228 -0.78 -10.88 3.78
CA LEU A 228 -2.07 -10.30 4.17
C LEU A 228 -3.21 -10.78 3.26
N LEU A 229 -2.97 -10.90 1.95
CA LEU A 229 -3.97 -11.45 1.02
C LEU A 229 -4.37 -12.88 1.42
N VAL A 230 -3.40 -13.74 1.72
CA VAL A 230 -3.67 -15.12 2.15
C VAL A 230 -4.52 -15.13 3.42
N LEU A 231 -4.18 -14.29 4.40
CA LEU A 231 -4.96 -14.18 5.64
C LEU A 231 -6.39 -13.71 5.38
N LEU A 232 -6.57 -12.69 4.53
CA LEU A 232 -7.90 -12.17 4.15
C LEU A 232 -8.74 -13.22 3.42
N ILE A 233 -8.15 -13.92 2.45
CA ILE A 233 -8.85 -14.99 1.71
C ILE A 233 -9.26 -16.09 2.68
N THR A 234 -8.38 -16.53 3.57
CA THR A 234 -8.67 -17.56 4.57
C THR A 234 -9.80 -17.12 5.50
N ALA A 235 -9.77 -15.87 5.97
CA ALA A 235 -10.83 -15.31 6.80
C ALA A 235 -12.16 -15.19 6.06
N LEU A 236 -12.18 -14.76 4.81
CA LEU A 236 -13.39 -14.70 3.98
C LEU A 236 -13.96 -16.10 3.73
N LYS A 237 -13.10 -17.08 3.42
CA LYS A 237 -13.54 -18.47 3.21
C LYS A 237 -14.13 -19.09 4.47
N SER A 238 -13.57 -18.84 5.64
CA SER A 238 -14.12 -19.33 6.92
C SER A 238 -15.52 -18.77 7.20
N LYS A 239 -15.88 -17.64 6.58
CA LYS A 239 -17.22 -17.03 6.64
C LYS A 239 -18.14 -17.43 5.49
N GLY A 240 -17.71 -18.38 4.63
CA GLY A 240 -18.52 -18.90 3.52
C GLY A 240 -18.46 -18.09 2.22
N TYR A 241 -17.58 -17.08 2.13
CA TYR A 241 -17.31 -16.34 0.89
C TYR A 241 -16.22 -16.99 0.04
N LEU A 242 -16.05 -16.53 -1.18
CA LEU A 242 -15.02 -16.99 -2.13
C LEU A 242 -15.05 -18.53 -2.33
N LYS A 243 -16.23 -19.11 -2.50
CA LYS A 243 -16.42 -20.57 -2.64
C LYS A 243 -15.68 -21.13 -3.85
N ALA A 244 -15.54 -20.34 -4.92
CA ALA A 244 -14.83 -20.71 -6.14
C ALA A 244 -13.30 -20.79 -5.95
N VAL A 245 -12.75 -20.12 -4.91
CA VAL A 245 -11.30 -20.13 -4.64
C VAL A 245 -10.87 -21.44 -3.99
N LYS A 246 -10.09 -22.26 -4.69
CA LYS A 246 -9.47 -23.48 -4.14
C LYS A 246 -8.05 -23.17 -3.68
N ILE A 247 -7.82 -23.12 -2.38
CA ILE A 247 -6.47 -22.90 -1.82
C ILE A 247 -5.64 -24.18 -2.00
N GLY A 248 -4.41 -24.05 -2.48
CA GLY A 248 -3.43 -25.15 -2.55
C GLY A 248 -3.50 -26.05 -3.80
N ARG A 249 -4.28 -25.70 -4.82
CA ARG A 249 -4.18 -26.35 -6.14
C ARG A 249 -3.51 -25.40 -7.12
N ALA A 250 -2.24 -25.64 -7.42
CA ALA A 250 -1.68 -25.20 -8.68
C ALA A 250 -2.49 -25.89 -9.80
N HIS A 251 -2.88 -25.13 -10.82
CA HIS A 251 -3.55 -25.71 -11.97
C HIS A 251 -2.57 -26.71 -12.63
N VAL A 252 -2.96 -27.97 -12.63
CA VAL A 252 -2.42 -29.00 -13.52
C VAL A 252 -3.30 -28.98 -14.74
#